data_1b9f76021fea73d60bf22ce6a77df972
#
_entry.id   1b9f76021fea73d60bf22ce6a77df972
#
_cell.length_a   1.000
_cell.length_b   1.000
_cell.length_c   1.000
_cell.angle_alpha   90.00
_cell.angle_beta   90.00
_cell.angle_gamma   90.00
#
_symmetry.space_group_name_H-M   'P 1'
#
loop_
_entity.id
_entity.type
_entity.pdbx_description
1 polymer ?
#
loop_
_entity_poly.entity_id
_entity_poly.type
_entity_poly.pdbx_seq_one_letter_code
_entity_poly.pdbx_strand_id
1 'polypeptide(L)'
;MLRAAARRALPAALVRGARPYTGHVPSSTLALVYDNHGHPSKALRLREVPLPPLGPDDVLVEMIASPVNPADLNMIEGTYPIRPGAFPAIGGNEGLGRVMRIGERVRESLATRYPMESNNGDAFSPDALAKGAPLHVVTAEPGCGTWRTHAVVPASKLRTLQRGTEPASVLPGANAHEPYLEELAQMSVNVQTAWRMLNDFAALMPTQATVVLNAPTSAVGRAAIQLCKHRGVDIVALLRPRPTHEAFAADANRLIELGASHVFADDGAVHRSVEARAQLANLPPVRLALNGVGGASCVNVSSMLAKDGVVVTYGGMSKQPVGVPTGSAIFKNVSARGFWLTRWLEDRRMEEETAVNTDPMVVPWAHGAFMAPPDSAYARGERAAMGNECERLIRAGALNLPTRRVGLEEACEVIGTGVSVGAGKTMIWMKE
;
A
#
# COMPACT_ATOMS: atom_id res chain seq x y z
N MET A 1 13.38 16.96 49.18
CA MET A 1 14.01 15.63 49.17
C MET A 1 13.52 14.87 47.95
N LEU A 2 14.21 14.99 46.85
CA LEU A 2 13.87 14.31 45.58
C LEU A 2 14.71 13.02 45.52
N ARG A 3 14.04 11.87 45.45
CA ARG A 3 14.67 10.57 45.28
C ARG A 3 15.00 10.39 43.78
N ALA A 4 16.30 10.30 43.50
CA ALA A 4 16.82 9.90 42.19
C ALA A 4 16.45 8.43 41.93
N ALA A 5 15.70 8.18 40.85
CA ALA A 5 15.48 6.84 40.34
C ALA A 5 16.72 6.37 39.56
N ALA A 6 17.36 5.36 40.08
CA ALA A 6 18.54 4.73 39.46
C ALA A 6 18.13 4.08 38.12
N ARG A 7 18.70 4.56 37.02
CA ARG A 7 18.70 3.89 35.72
C ARG A 7 19.51 2.60 35.84
N ARG A 8 18.85 1.45 35.86
CA ARG A 8 19.51 0.15 35.69
C ARG A 8 20.01 0.06 34.24
N ALA A 9 21.33 0.06 34.08
CA ALA A 9 21.95 -0.31 32.82
C ALA A 9 21.65 -1.79 32.51
N LEU A 10 21.11 -2.04 31.31
CA LEU A 10 20.93 -3.39 30.79
C LEU A 10 22.29 -4.03 30.52
N PRO A 11 22.48 -5.34 30.80
CA PRO A 11 23.76 -5.99 30.59
C PRO A 11 24.16 -6.04 29.13
N ALA A 12 25.43 -5.71 28.83
CA ALA A 12 26.04 -5.70 27.49
C ALA A 12 26.07 -7.05 26.75
N ALA A 13 25.43 -8.10 27.29
CA ALA A 13 25.42 -9.44 26.71
C ALA A 13 24.27 -9.71 25.73
N LEU A 14 23.34 -8.75 25.50
CA LEU A 14 22.18 -8.92 24.62
C LEU A 14 22.34 -8.27 23.23
N VAL A 15 23.51 -7.71 22.91
CA VAL A 15 23.83 -7.22 21.56
C VAL A 15 24.67 -8.28 20.82
N ARG A 16 24.18 -9.51 20.73
CA ARG A 16 24.73 -10.47 19.76
C ARG A 16 23.97 -10.31 18.44
N GLY A 17 24.45 -9.43 17.70
CA GLY A 17 24.62 -9.12 16.32
C GLY A 17 23.83 -9.92 15.32
N ALA A 18 22.86 -9.29 14.65
CA ALA A 18 22.56 -9.67 13.28
C ALA A 18 23.89 -9.56 12.50
N ARG A 19 24.45 -10.69 12.05
CA ARG A 19 25.66 -10.70 11.23
C ARG A 19 25.39 -9.92 9.96
N PRO A 20 26.33 -9.10 9.46
CA PRO A 20 26.23 -8.55 8.12
C PRO A 20 25.97 -9.71 7.17
N TYR A 21 25.09 -9.49 6.20
CA TYR A 21 24.84 -10.51 5.18
C TYR A 21 26.17 -10.77 4.46
N THR A 22 26.85 -11.83 4.85
CA THR A 22 28.12 -12.30 4.25
C THR A 22 27.87 -13.32 3.15
N GLY A 23 26.57 -13.54 2.80
CA GLY A 23 26.18 -14.51 1.81
C GLY A 23 26.55 -14.12 0.39
N HIS A 24 26.64 -15.12 -0.45
CA HIS A 24 26.84 -14.98 -1.88
C HIS A 24 25.71 -14.13 -2.50
N VAL A 25 26.04 -13.10 -3.28
CA VAL A 25 25.09 -12.37 -4.10
C VAL A 25 24.52 -13.36 -5.13
N PRO A 26 23.22 -13.61 -5.14
CA PRO A 26 22.66 -14.55 -6.13
C PRO A 26 22.88 -14.00 -7.55
N SER A 27 23.24 -14.87 -8.47
CA SER A 27 23.37 -14.55 -9.89
C SER A 27 22.03 -14.62 -10.63
N SER A 28 21.02 -15.22 -9.99
CA SER A 28 19.68 -15.44 -10.54
C SER A 28 18.59 -15.24 -9.48
N THR A 29 17.36 -15.15 -9.91
CA THR A 29 16.17 -15.04 -9.06
C THR A 29 15.08 -15.95 -9.59
N LEU A 30 14.38 -16.64 -8.70
CA LEU A 30 13.14 -17.35 -9.03
C LEU A 30 12.01 -16.34 -9.13
N ALA A 31 11.28 -16.33 -10.24
CA ALA A 31 10.30 -15.28 -10.55
C ALA A 31 9.07 -15.80 -11.32
N LEU A 32 7.93 -15.14 -11.11
CA LEU A 32 6.75 -15.30 -11.95
C LEU A 32 6.87 -14.41 -13.17
N VAL A 33 7.07 -15.00 -14.32
CA VAL A 33 7.32 -14.31 -15.59
C VAL A 33 6.22 -14.58 -16.61
N TYR A 34 6.07 -13.66 -17.58
CA TYR A 34 5.22 -13.84 -18.75
C TYR A 34 5.95 -13.35 -20.01
N ASP A 35 5.83 -14.11 -21.11
CA ASP A 35 6.53 -13.84 -22.38
C ASP A 35 5.71 -12.96 -23.34
N ASN A 36 4.41 -12.87 -23.09
CA ASN A 36 3.46 -12.04 -23.84
C ASN A 36 2.22 -11.78 -22.98
N HIS A 37 1.41 -10.83 -23.40
CA HIS A 37 0.14 -10.58 -22.74
C HIS A 37 -0.83 -11.75 -22.93
N GLY A 38 -1.66 -11.99 -21.91
CA GLY A 38 -2.69 -13.01 -21.93
C GLY A 38 -3.33 -13.23 -20.56
N HIS A 39 -4.31 -14.13 -20.52
CA HIS A 39 -4.94 -14.47 -19.23
C HIS A 39 -3.89 -15.02 -18.26
N PRO A 40 -3.84 -14.54 -16.99
CA PRO A 40 -2.80 -14.89 -16.03
C PRO A 40 -2.53 -16.39 -15.90
N SER A 41 -3.59 -17.25 -15.89
CA SER A 41 -3.47 -18.70 -15.82
C SER A 41 -2.69 -19.33 -16.99
N LYS A 42 -2.62 -18.64 -18.13
CA LYS A 42 -1.95 -19.13 -19.34
C LYS A 42 -0.62 -18.43 -19.58
N ALA A 43 -0.50 -17.16 -19.16
CA ALA A 43 0.67 -16.34 -19.43
C ALA A 43 1.77 -16.53 -18.38
N LEU A 44 1.42 -16.64 -17.09
CA LEU A 44 2.39 -16.75 -16.01
C LEU A 44 3.12 -18.10 -15.99
N ARG A 45 4.41 -18.04 -15.72
CA ARG A 45 5.28 -19.20 -15.50
C ARG A 45 6.29 -18.88 -14.40
N LEU A 46 6.53 -19.87 -13.55
CA LEU A 46 7.63 -19.80 -12.59
C LEU A 46 8.93 -20.17 -13.30
N ARG A 47 9.90 -19.27 -13.28
CA ARG A 47 11.22 -19.50 -13.91
C ARG A 47 12.32 -18.86 -13.09
N GLU A 48 13.49 -19.47 -13.18
CA GLU A 48 14.73 -18.84 -12.76
C GLU A 48 15.20 -17.90 -13.88
N VAL A 49 15.49 -16.65 -13.54
CA VAL A 49 15.98 -15.64 -14.48
C VAL A 49 17.24 -14.98 -13.95
N PRO A 50 18.18 -14.56 -14.79
CA PRO A 50 19.39 -13.87 -14.34
C PRO A 50 19.05 -12.59 -13.59
N LEU A 51 19.80 -12.30 -12.52
CA LEU A 51 19.80 -10.98 -11.90
C LEU A 51 20.76 -10.06 -12.68
N PRO A 52 20.34 -8.81 -12.98
CA PRO A 52 21.27 -7.85 -13.55
C PRO A 52 22.39 -7.52 -12.52
N PRO A 53 23.58 -7.12 -12.99
CA PRO A 53 24.63 -6.65 -12.09
C PRO A 53 24.13 -5.44 -11.30
N LEU A 54 24.58 -5.32 -10.04
CA LEU A 54 24.25 -4.21 -9.16
C LEU A 54 24.93 -2.93 -9.69
N GLY A 55 24.12 -2.00 -10.19
CA GLY A 55 24.60 -0.69 -10.62
C GLY A 55 24.91 0.23 -9.42
N PRO A 56 25.64 1.34 -9.68
CA PRO A 56 26.04 2.25 -8.60
C PRO A 56 24.87 2.93 -7.87
N ASP A 57 23.72 3.12 -8.53
CA ASP A 57 22.50 3.72 -7.97
C ASP A 57 21.47 2.68 -7.53
N ASP A 58 21.80 1.40 -7.62
CA ASP A 58 20.86 0.33 -7.38
C ASP A 58 20.99 -0.26 -5.96
N VAL A 59 19.95 -0.96 -5.59
CA VAL A 59 19.85 -1.72 -4.34
C VAL A 59 19.46 -3.16 -4.68
N LEU A 60 20.21 -4.12 -4.16
CA LEU A 60 19.81 -5.52 -4.16
C LEU A 60 18.88 -5.77 -2.99
N VAL A 61 17.68 -6.20 -3.29
CA VAL A 61 16.59 -6.47 -2.35
C VAL A 61 16.24 -7.95 -2.37
N GLU A 62 16.20 -8.58 -1.22
CA GLU A 62 15.53 -9.87 -1.02
C GLU A 62 14.04 -9.59 -0.78
N MET A 63 13.19 -10.03 -1.69
CA MET A 63 11.75 -9.85 -1.55
C MET A 63 11.20 -10.76 -0.46
N ILE A 64 10.31 -10.24 0.38
CA ILE A 64 9.67 -10.95 1.48
C ILE A 64 8.23 -11.30 1.09
N ALA A 65 7.45 -10.28 0.74
CA ALA A 65 6.04 -10.40 0.43
C ALA A 65 5.60 -9.41 -0.65
N SER A 66 4.68 -9.84 -1.50
CA SER A 66 4.12 -9.01 -2.57
C SER A 66 2.62 -9.30 -2.74
N PRO A 67 1.74 -8.29 -2.65
CA PRO A 67 0.32 -8.50 -2.87
C PRO A 67 0.01 -8.70 -4.34
N VAL A 68 -1.10 -9.40 -4.62
CA VAL A 68 -1.67 -9.47 -5.97
C VAL A 68 -2.74 -8.39 -6.11
N ASN A 69 -2.46 -7.34 -6.84
CA ASN A 69 -3.38 -6.25 -7.11
C ASN A 69 -4.10 -6.43 -8.47
N PRO A 70 -5.32 -5.90 -8.66
CA PRO A 70 -5.97 -5.93 -9.98
C PRO A 70 -5.12 -5.32 -11.10
N ALA A 71 -4.31 -4.29 -10.78
CA ALA A 71 -3.39 -3.68 -11.73
C ALA A 71 -2.34 -4.66 -12.27
N ASP A 72 -1.83 -5.57 -11.42
CA ASP A 72 -0.86 -6.60 -11.84
C ASP A 72 -1.49 -7.54 -12.88
N LEU A 73 -2.72 -7.97 -12.63
CA LEU A 73 -3.46 -8.85 -13.55
C LEU A 73 -3.77 -8.15 -14.87
N ASN A 74 -4.21 -6.90 -14.82
CA ASN A 74 -4.48 -6.08 -15.99
C ASN A 74 -3.20 -5.82 -16.82
N MET A 75 -2.03 -5.69 -16.18
CA MET A 75 -0.74 -5.59 -16.88
C MET A 75 -0.40 -6.89 -17.61
N ILE A 76 -0.59 -8.03 -16.97
CA ILE A 76 -0.38 -9.35 -17.60
C ILE A 76 -1.36 -9.55 -18.76
N GLU A 77 -2.63 -9.14 -18.60
CA GLU A 77 -3.64 -9.17 -19.67
C GLU A 77 -3.38 -8.16 -20.80
N GLY A 78 -2.50 -7.17 -20.58
CA GLY A 78 -2.22 -6.10 -21.54
C GLY A 78 -3.33 -5.05 -21.63
N THR A 79 -4.21 -4.98 -20.64
CA THR A 79 -5.33 -4.01 -20.55
C THR A 79 -5.02 -2.79 -19.68
N TYR A 80 -3.89 -2.81 -18.95
CA TYR A 80 -3.45 -1.68 -18.13
C TYR A 80 -2.73 -0.62 -18.99
N PRO A 81 -2.86 0.69 -18.67
CA PRO A 81 -2.21 1.76 -19.45
C PRO A 81 -0.68 1.66 -19.48
N ILE A 82 -0.07 1.19 -18.39
CA ILE A 82 1.38 0.97 -18.31
C ILE A 82 1.68 -0.46 -18.75
N ARG A 83 2.66 -0.61 -19.62
CA ARG A 83 3.10 -1.90 -20.16
C ARG A 83 4.55 -2.18 -19.78
N PRO A 84 4.97 -3.45 -19.71
CA PRO A 84 6.37 -3.77 -19.53
C PRO A 84 7.19 -3.25 -20.72
N GLY A 85 8.42 -2.78 -20.44
CA GLY A 85 9.31 -2.27 -21.48
C GLY A 85 9.85 -3.36 -22.41
N ALA A 86 9.86 -4.62 -21.97
CA ALA A 86 10.31 -5.78 -22.75
C ALA A 86 9.70 -7.07 -22.19
N PHE A 87 9.78 -8.14 -22.99
CA PHE A 87 9.48 -9.50 -22.57
C PHE A 87 10.78 -10.35 -22.56
N PRO A 88 10.91 -11.38 -21.72
CA PRO A 88 9.97 -11.77 -20.66
C PRO A 88 9.87 -10.69 -19.57
N ALA A 89 8.65 -10.42 -19.09
CA ALA A 89 8.40 -9.50 -18.01
C ALA A 89 8.10 -10.25 -16.70
N ILE A 90 8.47 -9.66 -15.57
CA ILE A 90 8.19 -10.20 -14.23
C ILE A 90 6.95 -9.53 -13.68
N GLY A 91 6.03 -10.31 -13.10
CA GLY A 91 4.81 -9.81 -12.48
C GLY A 91 5.04 -9.06 -11.16
N GLY A 92 4.02 -8.30 -10.75
CA GLY A 92 4.00 -7.58 -9.48
C GLY A 92 4.57 -6.16 -9.53
N ASN A 93 3.83 -5.24 -8.93
CA ASN A 93 4.18 -3.82 -8.90
C ASN A 93 4.44 -3.30 -7.48
N GLU A 94 3.93 -4.00 -6.48
CA GLU A 94 4.02 -3.62 -5.07
C GLU A 94 4.67 -4.75 -4.26
N GLY A 95 5.50 -4.41 -3.28
CA GLY A 95 6.09 -5.42 -2.42
C GLY A 95 6.95 -4.85 -1.30
N LEU A 96 7.22 -5.72 -0.34
CA LEU A 96 8.11 -5.51 0.79
C LEU A 96 9.35 -6.39 0.61
N GLY A 97 10.52 -5.84 0.87
CA GLY A 97 11.76 -6.57 0.83
C GLY A 97 12.77 -6.10 1.85
N ARG A 98 13.85 -6.85 1.98
CA ARG A 98 14.99 -6.54 2.83
C ARG A 98 16.18 -6.14 1.97
N VAL A 99 16.85 -5.05 2.31
CA VAL A 99 18.08 -4.62 1.64
C VAL A 99 19.20 -5.61 1.92
N MET A 100 19.84 -6.12 0.87
CA MET A 100 20.99 -7.01 0.96
C MET A 100 22.29 -6.29 0.62
N ARG A 101 22.30 -5.49 -0.45
CA ARG A 101 23.45 -4.69 -0.87
C ARG A 101 22.99 -3.39 -1.50
N ILE A 102 23.85 -2.38 -1.42
CA ILE A 102 23.65 -1.07 -2.03
C ILE A 102 24.80 -0.76 -2.97
N GLY A 103 24.50 -0.08 -4.07
CA GLY A 103 25.47 0.42 -5.03
C GLY A 103 26.37 1.50 -4.43
N GLU A 104 27.44 1.82 -5.12
CA GLU A 104 28.50 2.71 -4.61
C GLU A 104 27.99 4.14 -4.39
N ARG A 105 27.28 4.73 -5.37
CA ARG A 105 26.72 6.08 -5.24
C ARG A 105 25.64 6.17 -4.15
N VAL A 106 24.85 5.12 -3.98
CA VAL A 106 23.91 5.05 -2.85
C VAL A 106 24.67 5.10 -1.53
N ARG A 107 25.78 4.36 -1.39
CA ARG A 107 26.60 4.34 -0.19
C ARG A 107 27.25 5.69 0.09
N GLU A 108 27.81 6.33 -0.93
CA GLU A 108 28.42 7.67 -0.83
C GLU A 108 27.39 8.73 -0.40
N SER A 109 26.20 8.70 -1.01
CA SER A 109 25.11 9.59 -0.63
C SER A 109 24.70 9.42 0.84
N LEU A 110 24.69 8.18 1.33
CA LEU A 110 24.43 7.87 2.73
C LEU A 110 25.54 8.38 3.64
N ALA A 111 26.81 8.14 3.29
CA ALA A 111 27.97 8.58 4.08
C ALA A 111 28.05 10.10 4.18
N THR A 112 27.71 10.82 3.10
CA THR A 112 27.68 12.30 3.10
C THR A 112 26.55 12.83 3.98
N ARG A 113 25.42 12.14 4.01
CA ARG A 113 24.23 12.55 4.78
C ARG A 113 24.34 12.23 6.27
N TYR A 114 25.06 11.16 6.61
CA TYR A 114 25.26 10.66 7.97
C TYR A 114 26.76 10.52 8.25
N PRO A 115 27.50 11.63 8.49
CA PRO A 115 28.91 11.54 8.88
C PRO A 115 29.05 10.72 10.17
N MET A 116 30.11 9.92 10.24
CA MET A 116 30.36 8.87 11.26
C MET A 116 30.30 9.32 12.74
N GLU A 117 30.14 10.62 13.00
CA GLU A 117 30.15 11.18 14.36
C GLU A 117 28.76 11.28 15.01
N SER A 118 27.68 10.98 14.31
CA SER A 118 26.35 10.98 14.93
C SER A 118 26.10 9.67 15.69
N ASN A 119 26.45 9.67 16.98
CA ASN A 119 26.20 8.58 17.93
C ASN A 119 24.70 8.36 18.26
N ASN A 120 23.79 8.88 17.45
CA ASN A 120 22.35 8.89 17.74
C ASN A 120 21.59 7.63 17.32
N GLY A 121 22.29 6.52 17.08
CA GLY A 121 21.62 5.24 16.82
C GLY A 121 20.78 5.20 15.53
N ASP A 122 21.05 6.11 14.59
CA ASP A 122 20.30 6.24 13.35
C ASP A 122 20.41 4.97 12.51
N ALA A 123 19.23 4.40 12.28
CA ALA A 123 19.02 3.17 11.53
C ALA A 123 19.58 3.19 10.10
N PHE A 124 19.96 4.35 9.61
CA PHE A 124 20.33 4.63 8.22
C PHE A 124 21.85 4.85 8.04
N SER A 125 22.63 4.74 9.11
CA SER A 125 24.09 4.90 8.94
C SER A 125 24.66 3.75 8.11
N PRO A 126 25.69 4.00 7.27
CA PRO A 126 26.45 2.96 6.60
C PRO A 126 26.94 1.86 7.57
N ASP A 127 27.25 2.24 8.79
CA ASP A 127 27.61 1.37 9.92
C ASP A 127 26.48 0.47 10.37
N ALA A 128 25.23 0.92 10.36
CA ALA A 128 24.09 0.09 10.73
C ALA A 128 23.83 -0.99 9.68
N LEU A 129 23.96 -0.67 8.39
CA LEU A 129 23.91 -1.64 7.30
C LEU A 129 25.11 -2.60 7.34
N ALA A 130 26.32 -2.09 7.63
CA ALA A 130 27.52 -2.89 7.80
C ALA A 130 27.45 -3.81 9.03
N LYS A 131 26.75 -3.40 10.08
CA LYS A 131 26.50 -4.21 11.29
C LYS A 131 25.35 -5.21 11.12
N GLY A 132 24.74 -5.30 9.92
CA GLY A 132 23.77 -6.34 9.57
C GLY A 132 22.39 -6.17 10.14
N ALA A 133 22.03 -4.96 10.53
CA ALA A 133 20.66 -4.68 10.94
C ALA A 133 19.73 -4.72 9.70
N PRO A 134 18.62 -5.47 9.74
CA PRO A 134 17.72 -5.57 8.59
C PRO A 134 17.12 -4.19 8.29
N LEU A 135 17.27 -3.76 7.04
CA LEU A 135 16.60 -2.57 6.52
C LEU A 135 15.50 -3.02 5.57
N HIS A 136 14.26 -2.81 5.97
CA HIS A 136 13.10 -3.10 5.14
C HIS A 136 12.77 -1.94 4.21
N VAL A 137 12.36 -2.28 3.00
CA VAL A 137 11.97 -1.33 1.96
C VAL A 137 10.68 -1.77 1.31
N VAL A 138 9.90 -0.81 0.86
CA VAL A 138 8.71 -1.05 0.06
C VAL A 138 8.81 -0.34 -1.28
N THR A 139 8.15 -0.89 -2.28
CA THR A 139 8.01 -0.29 -3.61
C THR A 139 6.57 -0.40 -4.08
N ALA A 140 6.15 0.53 -4.94
CA ALA A 140 4.86 0.51 -5.64
C ALA A 140 5.02 1.00 -7.09
N GLU A 141 6.18 0.73 -7.67
CA GLU A 141 6.50 1.18 -9.04
C GLU A 141 5.97 0.20 -10.08
N PRO A 142 5.14 0.65 -11.03
CA PRO A 142 4.68 -0.19 -12.13
C PRO A 142 5.83 -0.80 -12.93
N GLY A 143 5.76 -2.11 -13.14
CA GLY A 143 6.80 -2.85 -13.86
C GLY A 143 8.05 -3.17 -13.03
N CYS A 144 8.05 -2.91 -11.72
CA CYS A 144 9.17 -3.27 -10.85
C CYS A 144 9.42 -4.79 -10.78
N GLY A 145 8.38 -5.60 -11.03
CA GLY A 145 8.49 -7.05 -11.04
C GLY A 145 8.78 -7.62 -9.65
N THR A 146 7.87 -7.42 -8.71
CA THR A 146 8.07 -7.81 -7.31
C THR A 146 7.80 -9.29 -7.02
N TRP A 147 7.21 -10.04 -7.94
CA TRP A 147 6.93 -11.47 -7.77
C TRP A 147 8.16 -12.32 -8.07
N ARG A 148 9.20 -12.13 -7.28
CA ARG A 148 10.49 -12.83 -7.38
C ARG A 148 11.22 -12.84 -6.05
N THR A 149 12.16 -13.76 -5.88
CA THR A 149 12.92 -13.89 -4.63
C THR A 149 13.91 -12.74 -4.41
N HIS A 150 14.54 -12.22 -5.46
CA HIS A 150 15.51 -11.14 -5.38
C HIS A 150 15.31 -10.14 -6.52
N ALA A 151 15.54 -8.86 -6.22
CA ALA A 151 15.41 -7.78 -7.19
C ALA A 151 16.60 -6.81 -7.09
N VAL A 152 17.12 -6.39 -8.23
CA VAL A 152 17.98 -5.20 -8.33
C VAL A 152 17.09 -4.05 -8.75
N VAL A 153 16.98 -3.02 -7.91
CA VAL A 153 16.01 -1.93 -8.07
C VAL A 153 16.73 -0.60 -7.86
N PRO A 154 16.52 0.42 -8.71
CA PRO A 154 17.02 1.76 -8.46
C PRO A 154 16.59 2.27 -7.07
N ALA A 155 17.52 2.83 -6.31
CA ALA A 155 17.24 3.34 -4.96
C ALA A 155 16.10 4.38 -4.94
N SER A 156 15.96 5.15 -6.03
CA SER A 156 14.89 6.14 -6.19
C SER A 156 13.47 5.56 -6.21
N LYS A 157 13.34 4.26 -6.47
CA LYS A 157 12.05 3.53 -6.52
C LYS A 157 11.71 2.82 -5.21
N LEU A 158 12.55 2.94 -4.21
CA LEU A 158 12.39 2.29 -2.92
C LEU A 158 12.11 3.33 -1.83
N ARG A 159 11.20 3.00 -0.94
CA ARG A 159 11.00 3.72 0.31
C ARG A 159 11.46 2.84 1.47
N THR A 160 12.33 3.38 2.31
CA THR A 160 12.72 2.72 3.55
C THR A 160 11.59 2.81 4.57
N LEU A 161 11.40 1.74 5.31
CA LEU A 161 10.52 1.72 6.47
C LEU A 161 11.29 2.17 7.71
N GLN A 162 10.59 2.87 8.60
CA GLN A 162 11.16 3.25 9.89
C GLN A 162 11.52 1.99 10.65
N ARG A 163 12.64 2.01 11.35
CA ARG A 163 12.89 0.98 12.35
C ARG A 163 11.87 1.17 13.46
N GLY A 164 10.98 0.20 13.60
CA GLY A 164 10.20 0.11 14.81
C GLY A 164 11.14 -0.10 15.99
N THR A 165 10.72 0.26 17.17
CA THR A 165 11.29 -0.22 18.44
C THR A 165 10.94 -1.72 18.60
N GLU A 166 11.17 -2.49 17.56
CA GLU A 166 10.89 -3.91 17.47
C GLU A 166 11.74 -4.63 18.52
N PRO A 167 11.17 -5.51 19.32
CA PRO A 167 11.96 -6.35 20.18
C PRO A 167 12.94 -7.13 19.30
N ALA A 168 14.22 -7.16 19.70
CA ALA A 168 15.32 -7.81 18.98
C ALA A 168 15.17 -9.33 18.75
N SER A 169 13.97 -9.87 18.89
CA SER A 169 13.62 -11.30 18.78
C SER A 169 13.27 -11.76 17.37
N VAL A 170 13.15 -10.85 16.38
CA VAL A 170 12.92 -11.24 14.98
C VAL A 170 14.24 -11.39 14.25
N LEU A 171 15.00 -12.41 14.63
CA LEU A 171 16.21 -12.82 13.94
C LEU A 171 15.89 -13.78 12.79
N PRO A 172 16.74 -13.83 11.73
CA PRO A 172 16.57 -14.77 10.62
C PRO A 172 16.56 -16.22 11.16
N GLY A 173 15.48 -16.95 10.88
CA GLY A 173 15.31 -18.34 11.30
C GLY A 173 14.27 -18.57 12.39
N ALA A 174 13.72 -17.55 13.02
CA ALA A 174 12.51 -17.72 13.81
C ALA A 174 11.30 -17.64 12.88
N ASN A 175 10.37 -18.59 13.00
CA ASN A 175 9.01 -18.53 12.45
C ASN A 175 8.20 -17.41 13.12
N ALA A 176 8.76 -16.22 13.21
CA ALA A 176 8.13 -15.08 13.84
C ALA A 176 7.21 -14.42 12.82
N HIS A 177 5.92 -14.61 13.01
CA HIS A 177 4.88 -13.73 12.52
C HIS A 177 5.21 -12.31 12.99
N GLU A 178 5.91 -11.54 12.19
CA GLU A 178 5.97 -10.11 12.38
C GLU A 178 4.59 -9.58 11.98
N PRO A 179 3.74 -9.13 12.92
CA PRO A 179 2.31 -8.94 12.69
C PRO A 179 1.99 -7.84 11.67
N TYR A 180 2.99 -7.05 11.28
CA TYR A 180 2.78 -5.89 10.40
C TYR A 180 3.36 -6.05 8.99
N LEU A 181 4.06 -7.16 8.69
CA LEU A 181 4.69 -7.32 7.36
C LEU A 181 3.66 -7.37 6.23
N GLU A 182 2.51 -7.98 6.49
CA GLU A 182 1.45 -8.10 5.50
C GLU A 182 0.79 -6.76 5.19
N GLU A 183 0.54 -5.95 6.21
CA GLU A 183 0.01 -4.61 6.09
C GLU A 183 1.02 -3.68 5.41
N LEU A 184 2.29 -3.76 5.79
CA LEU A 184 3.38 -2.98 5.20
C LEU A 184 3.60 -3.35 3.73
N ALA A 185 3.49 -4.63 3.36
CA ALA A 185 3.65 -5.09 1.99
C ALA A 185 2.56 -4.56 1.02
N GLN A 186 1.38 -4.20 1.54
CA GLN A 186 0.27 -3.63 0.75
C GLN A 186 0.00 -2.15 1.06
N MET A 187 0.90 -1.50 1.77
CA MET A 187 0.76 -0.10 2.19
C MET A 187 0.85 0.86 1.02
N SER A 188 1.80 0.62 0.12
CA SER A 188 2.23 1.58 -0.89
C SER A 188 1.21 1.80 -2.00
N VAL A 189 0.31 0.85 -2.25
CA VAL A 189 -0.81 1.00 -3.18
C VAL A 189 -2.13 1.13 -2.43
N ASN A 190 -2.48 0.12 -1.63
CA ASN A 190 -3.85 0.00 -1.13
C ASN A 190 -4.17 1.03 -0.02
N VAL A 191 -3.30 1.14 0.98
CA VAL A 191 -3.50 2.09 2.10
C VAL A 191 -3.33 3.53 1.62
N GLN A 192 -2.29 3.81 0.83
CA GLN A 192 -2.05 5.16 0.32
C GLN A 192 -3.16 5.63 -0.65
N THR A 193 -3.73 4.72 -1.47
CA THR A 193 -4.90 5.04 -2.30
C THR A 193 -6.09 5.46 -1.43
N ALA A 194 -6.42 4.70 -0.40
CA ALA A 194 -7.50 5.05 0.52
C ALA A 194 -7.21 6.36 1.26
N TRP A 195 -5.97 6.52 1.75
CA TRP A 195 -5.55 7.72 2.48
C TRP A 195 -5.69 8.99 1.64
N ARG A 196 -5.23 8.97 0.37
CA ARG A 196 -5.35 10.12 -0.54
C ARG A 196 -6.80 10.44 -0.88
N MET A 197 -7.60 9.44 -1.22
CA MET A 197 -9.01 9.68 -1.55
C MET A 197 -9.78 10.32 -0.40
N LEU A 198 -9.45 9.98 0.85
CA LEU A 198 -10.06 10.58 2.03
C LEU A 198 -9.53 11.98 2.39
N ASN A 199 -8.45 12.45 1.75
CA ASN A 199 -7.87 13.77 2.01
C ASN A 199 -8.09 14.78 0.89
N ASP A 200 -8.16 14.33 -0.39
CA ASP A 200 -8.00 15.24 -1.52
C ASP A 200 -9.32 15.75 -2.12
N PHE A 201 -10.44 15.08 -1.86
CA PHE A 201 -11.66 15.31 -2.64
C PHE A 201 -12.82 15.94 -1.87
N ALA A 202 -12.82 15.84 -0.57
CA ALA A 202 -13.85 16.44 0.30
C ALA A 202 -13.29 16.76 1.68
N ALA A 203 -13.79 17.82 2.29
CA ALA A 203 -13.52 18.10 3.70
C ALA A 203 -14.30 17.10 4.57
N LEU A 204 -13.59 16.15 5.15
CA LEU A 204 -14.17 15.10 6.00
C LEU A 204 -13.89 15.44 7.48
N MET A 205 -14.70 16.34 8.04
CA MET A 205 -14.61 16.65 9.46
C MET A 205 -15.34 15.59 10.30
N PRO A 206 -14.76 15.17 11.41
CA PRO A 206 -15.41 14.24 12.34
C PRO A 206 -16.83 14.69 12.67
N THR A 207 -17.78 13.76 12.73
CA THR A 207 -19.21 13.99 13.03
C THR A 207 -19.95 14.96 12.10
N GLN A 208 -19.32 15.47 11.03
CA GLN A 208 -19.93 16.42 10.09
C GLN A 208 -20.01 15.90 8.64
N ALA A 209 -19.40 14.78 8.35
CA ALA A 209 -19.38 14.19 7.05
C ALA A 209 -19.46 12.67 7.11
N THR A 210 -20.11 12.07 6.12
CA THR A 210 -20.16 10.63 5.90
C THR A 210 -19.50 10.29 4.57
N VAL A 211 -18.82 9.16 4.52
CA VAL A 211 -18.28 8.54 3.31
C VAL A 211 -19.17 7.35 2.94
N VAL A 212 -19.39 7.11 1.67
CA VAL A 212 -19.99 5.86 1.17
C VAL A 212 -19.01 5.16 0.24
N LEU A 213 -18.93 3.84 0.28
CA LEU A 213 -18.08 3.09 -0.65
C LEU A 213 -18.75 1.82 -1.16
N ASN A 214 -18.38 1.43 -2.39
CA ASN A 214 -18.56 0.07 -2.89
C ASN A 214 -17.25 -0.75 -2.79
N ALA A 215 -17.31 -2.04 -3.11
CA ALA A 215 -16.16 -2.96 -2.91
C ALA A 215 -15.53 -2.90 -1.50
N PRO A 216 -16.33 -2.91 -0.40
CA PRO A 216 -15.81 -2.71 0.96
C PRO A 216 -14.88 -3.82 1.44
N THR A 217 -14.96 -5.01 0.84
CA THR A 217 -14.10 -6.17 1.16
C THR A 217 -12.74 -6.15 0.45
N SER A 218 -12.51 -5.18 -0.47
CA SER A 218 -11.20 -4.98 -1.09
C SER A 218 -10.19 -4.41 -0.09
N ALA A 219 -8.90 -4.54 -0.37
CA ALA A 219 -7.85 -3.98 0.50
C ALA A 219 -8.00 -2.45 0.66
N VAL A 220 -8.27 -1.73 -0.43
CA VAL A 220 -8.55 -0.28 -0.39
C VAL A 220 -9.82 0.02 0.42
N GLY A 221 -10.90 -0.75 0.22
CA GLY A 221 -12.15 -0.57 0.96
C GLY A 221 -11.98 -0.78 2.46
N ARG A 222 -11.29 -1.84 2.86
CA ARG A 222 -10.97 -2.12 4.27
C ARG A 222 -10.08 -1.06 4.89
N ALA A 223 -9.08 -0.58 4.15
CA ALA A 223 -8.24 0.54 4.59
C ALA A 223 -9.08 1.81 4.78
N ALA A 224 -9.95 2.15 3.83
CA ALA A 224 -10.81 3.33 3.92
C ALA A 224 -11.75 3.28 5.15
N ILE A 225 -12.37 2.12 5.43
CA ILE A 225 -13.23 1.92 6.60
C ILE A 225 -12.46 2.21 7.89
N GLN A 226 -11.27 1.61 8.05
CA GLN A 226 -10.49 1.76 9.27
C GLN A 226 -9.89 3.16 9.41
N LEU A 227 -9.49 3.80 8.31
CA LEU A 227 -9.05 5.19 8.30
C LEU A 227 -10.18 6.14 8.70
N CYS A 228 -11.41 5.93 8.23
CA CYS A 228 -12.57 6.69 8.67
C CYS A 228 -12.85 6.49 10.15
N LYS A 229 -12.86 5.25 10.65
CA LYS A 229 -12.98 4.94 12.09
C LYS A 229 -11.93 5.68 12.91
N HIS A 230 -10.66 5.62 12.49
CA HIS A 230 -9.56 6.31 13.18
C HIS A 230 -9.76 7.83 13.25
N ARG A 231 -10.42 8.41 12.24
CA ARG A 231 -10.69 9.85 12.14
C ARG A 231 -12.03 10.27 12.76
N GLY A 232 -12.85 9.34 13.24
CA GLY A 232 -14.20 9.63 13.73
C GLY A 232 -15.17 10.10 12.62
N VAL A 233 -14.94 9.63 11.38
CA VAL A 233 -15.79 9.91 10.21
C VAL A 233 -16.66 8.70 9.93
N ASP A 234 -17.97 8.92 9.79
CA ASP A 234 -18.90 7.84 9.44
C ASP A 234 -18.64 7.31 8.04
N ILE A 235 -18.75 5.98 7.89
CA ILE A 235 -18.61 5.33 6.59
C ILE A 235 -19.66 4.25 6.38
N VAL A 236 -20.36 4.35 5.25
CA VAL A 236 -21.40 3.41 4.81
C VAL A 236 -20.84 2.51 3.73
N ALA A 237 -20.94 1.21 3.90
CA ALA A 237 -20.44 0.21 2.96
C ALA A 237 -21.58 -0.41 2.15
N LEU A 238 -21.46 -0.38 0.81
CA LEU A 238 -22.33 -1.14 -0.10
C LEU A 238 -21.66 -2.46 -0.44
N LEU A 239 -22.15 -3.54 0.14
CA LEU A 239 -21.65 -4.89 -0.03
C LEU A 239 -22.43 -5.61 -1.12
N ARG A 240 -21.74 -6.15 -2.12
CA ARG A 240 -22.36 -6.99 -3.15
C ARG A 240 -23.17 -8.12 -2.51
N PRO A 241 -24.41 -8.41 -2.96
CA PRO A 241 -25.20 -9.52 -2.46
C PRO A 241 -24.41 -10.85 -2.42
N ARG A 242 -24.72 -11.67 -1.45
CA ARG A 242 -24.14 -13.00 -1.28
C ARG A 242 -25.17 -14.09 -1.59
N PRO A 243 -24.72 -15.32 -1.88
CA PRO A 243 -25.65 -16.43 -2.18
C PRO A 243 -26.67 -16.71 -1.07
N THR A 244 -26.28 -16.51 0.20
CA THR A 244 -27.17 -16.69 1.36
C THR A 244 -27.17 -15.46 2.26
N HIS A 245 -28.22 -15.30 3.05
CA HIS A 245 -28.35 -14.24 4.03
C HIS A 245 -27.26 -14.34 5.11
N GLU A 246 -26.94 -15.56 5.55
CA GLU A 246 -25.90 -15.81 6.56
C GLU A 246 -24.51 -15.38 6.05
N ALA A 247 -24.19 -15.68 4.78
CA ALA A 247 -22.93 -15.27 4.18
C ALA A 247 -22.86 -13.74 4.04
N PHE A 248 -23.98 -13.07 3.72
CA PHE A 248 -24.03 -11.61 3.70
C PHE A 248 -23.86 -11.04 5.10
N ALA A 249 -24.60 -11.53 6.08
CA ALA A 249 -24.52 -11.09 7.46
C ALA A 249 -23.11 -11.29 8.06
N ALA A 250 -22.46 -12.41 7.77
CA ALA A 250 -21.09 -12.67 8.22
C ALA A 250 -20.08 -11.65 7.66
N ASP A 251 -20.17 -11.32 6.36
CA ASP A 251 -19.30 -10.31 5.76
C ASP A 251 -19.65 -8.89 6.26
N ALA A 252 -20.94 -8.59 6.42
CA ALA A 252 -21.40 -7.30 6.95
C ALA A 252 -20.90 -7.08 8.37
N ASN A 253 -21.02 -8.07 9.25
CA ASN A 253 -20.53 -7.99 10.64
C ASN A 253 -19.01 -7.73 10.69
N ARG A 254 -18.23 -8.40 9.84
CA ARG A 254 -16.78 -8.14 9.74
C ARG A 254 -16.47 -6.68 9.34
N LEU A 255 -17.27 -6.10 8.45
CA LEU A 255 -17.10 -4.70 8.03
C LEU A 255 -17.51 -3.72 9.15
N ILE A 256 -18.54 -4.04 9.92
CA ILE A 256 -18.92 -3.27 11.13
C ILE A 256 -17.80 -3.33 12.18
N GLU A 257 -17.25 -4.51 12.44
CA GLU A 257 -16.11 -4.68 13.37
C GLU A 257 -14.90 -3.85 12.94
N LEU A 258 -14.62 -3.78 11.64
CA LEU A 258 -13.59 -2.92 11.09
C LEU A 258 -13.88 -1.43 11.27
N GLY A 259 -15.15 -1.03 11.43
CA GLY A 259 -15.56 0.34 11.69
C GLY A 259 -16.54 0.94 10.70
N ALA A 260 -17.18 0.14 9.85
CA ALA A 260 -18.28 0.67 9.05
C ALA A 260 -19.47 1.03 9.95
N SER A 261 -20.05 2.23 9.75
CA SER A 261 -21.24 2.68 10.50
C SER A 261 -22.48 1.87 10.09
N HIS A 262 -22.61 1.58 8.80
CA HIS A 262 -23.67 0.73 8.25
C HIS A 262 -23.16 -0.07 7.05
N VAL A 263 -23.78 -1.25 6.84
CA VAL A 263 -23.54 -2.10 5.67
C VAL A 263 -24.88 -2.43 5.01
N PHE A 264 -25.02 -2.06 3.75
CA PHE A 264 -26.22 -2.36 2.96
C PHE A 264 -25.85 -3.23 1.74
N ALA A 265 -26.86 -3.91 1.17
CA ALA A 265 -26.69 -4.63 -0.07
C ALA A 265 -26.51 -3.64 -1.25
N ASP A 266 -25.54 -3.91 -2.12
CA ASP A 266 -25.31 -3.14 -3.35
C ASP A 266 -26.22 -3.67 -4.49
N ASP A 267 -27.52 -3.54 -4.30
CA ASP A 267 -28.57 -4.03 -5.20
C ASP A 267 -29.43 -2.92 -5.83
N GLY A 268 -29.07 -1.66 -5.58
CA GLY A 268 -29.79 -0.49 -6.05
C GLY A 268 -31.07 -0.17 -5.27
N ALA A 269 -31.39 -0.90 -4.21
CA ALA A 269 -32.57 -0.67 -3.38
C ALA A 269 -32.31 0.28 -2.20
N VAL A 270 -31.08 0.44 -1.77
CA VAL A 270 -30.70 1.20 -0.56
C VAL A 270 -31.35 2.59 -0.50
N HIS A 271 -31.25 3.37 -1.57
CA HIS A 271 -31.80 4.73 -1.58
C HIS A 271 -33.34 4.77 -1.68
N ARG A 272 -33.99 3.66 -1.96
CA ARG A 272 -35.48 3.50 -2.02
C ARG A 272 -36.03 2.83 -0.77
N SER A 273 -35.23 2.09 -0.03
CA SER A 273 -35.61 1.44 1.21
C SER A 273 -35.98 2.49 2.28
N VAL A 274 -37.15 2.37 2.88
CA VAL A 274 -37.59 3.22 3.99
C VAL A 274 -36.67 3.04 5.19
N GLU A 275 -36.30 1.79 5.46
CA GLU A 275 -35.45 1.37 6.58
C GLU A 275 -34.02 1.90 6.45
N ALA A 276 -33.41 1.74 5.27
CA ALA A 276 -32.08 2.30 5.00
C ALA A 276 -32.08 3.83 5.06
N ARG A 277 -33.10 4.49 4.55
CA ARG A 277 -33.23 5.95 4.66
C ARG A 277 -33.36 6.43 6.10
N ALA A 278 -34.09 5.71 6.93
CA ALA A 278 -34.22 6.02 8.35
C ALA A 278 -32.87 5.91 9.10
N GLN A 279 -32.09 4.88 8.78
CA GLN A 279 -30.74 4.71 9.35
C GLN A 279 -29.78 5.80 8.86
N LEU A 280 -29.82 6.12 7.57
CA LEU A 280 -28.97 7.15 6.97
C LEU A 280 -29.34 8.58 7.43
N ALA A 281 -30.60 8.83 7.79
CA ALA A 281 -31.05 10.13 8.29
C ALA A 281 -30.39 10.53 9.62
N ASN A 282 -29.85 9.57 10.36
CA ASN A 282 -29.14 9.83 11.61
C ASN A 282 -27.65 10.13 11.39
N LEU A 283 -27.15 9.99 10.17
CA LEU A 283 -25.76 10.26 9.81
C LEU A 283 -25.59 11.68 9.28
N PRO A 284 -24.41 12.29 9.44
CA PRO A 284 -24.02 13.48 8.72
C PRO A 284 -24.18 13.32 7.20
N PRO A 285 -24.25 14.43 6.45
CA PRO A 285 -24.41 14.36 4.99
C PRO A 285 -23.25 13.59 4.33
N VAL A 286 -23.60 12.74 3.33
CA VAL A 286 -22.62 11.98 2.55
C VAL A 286 -21.89 12.94 1.61
N ARG A 287 -20.62 13.22 1.90
CA ARG A 287 -19.80 14.17 1.13
C ARG A 287 -18.92 13.49 0.08
N LEU A 288 -18.55 12.25 0.31
CA LEU A 288 -17.63 11.50 -0.54
C LEU A 288 -18.14 10.11 -0.81
N ALA A 289 -18.11 9.70 -2.09
CA ALA A 289 -18.36 8.33 -2.52
C ALA A 289 -17.10 7.73 -3.15
N LEU A 290 -16.66 6.55 -2.68
CA LEU A 290 -15.51 5.83 -3.21
C LEU A 290 -15.98 4.69 -4.11
N ASN A 291 -15.67 4.77 -5.39
CA ASN A 291 -16.09 3.81 -6.40
C ASN A 291 -14.90 3.00 -6.95
N GLY A 292 -14.87 1.71 -6.64
CA GLY A 292 -13.92 0.72 -7.19
C GLY A 292 -14.54 -0.22 -8.22
N VAL A 293 -15.85 -0.12 -8.49
CA VAL A 293 -16.59 -1.10 -9.29
C VAL A 293 -17.01 -0.60 -10.66
N GLY A 294 -17.60 0.59 -10.76
CA GLY A 294 -18.24 1.08 -11.98
C GLY A 294 -19.69 0.60 -12.15
N GLY A 295 -20.29 0.87 -13.31
CA GLY A 295 -21.65 0.43 -13.68
C GLY A 295 -22.73 0.82 -12.67
N ALA A 296 -23.70 -0.06 -12.44
CA ALA A 296 -24.81 0.16 -11.51
C ALA A 296 -24.35 0.43 -10.07
N SER A 297 -23.29 -0.21 -9.63
CA SER A 297 -22.71 0.02 -8.31
C SER A 297 -22.21 1.46 -8.12
N CYS A 298 -21.63 2.07 -9.17
CA CYS A 298 -21.26 3.49 -9.15
C CYS A 298 -22.52 4.39 -9.02
N VAL A 299 -23.58 4.05 -9.73
CA VAL A 299 -24.88 4.75 -9.63
C VAL A 299 -25.43 4.67 -8.20
N ASN A 300 -25.31 3.50 -7.56
CA ASN A 300 -25.80 3.31 -6.19
C ASN A 300 -25.08 4.22 -5.20
N VAL A 301 -23.73 4.22 -5.16
CA VAL A 301 -22.97 5.10 -4.25
C VAL A 301 -23.16 6.58 -4.58
N SER A 302 -23.26 6.95 -5.87
CA SER A 302 -23.48 8.33 -6.29
C SER A 302 -24.86 8.87 -5.89
N SER A 303 -25.89 8.02 -5.87
CA SER A 303 -27.24 8.37 -5.47
C SER A 303 -27.34 8.81 -4.01
N MET A 304 -26.44 8.29 -3.16
CA MET A 304 -26.40 8.56 -1.72
C MET A 304 -25.75 9.91 -1.38
N LEU A 305 -25.02 10.51 -2.32
CA LEU A 305 -24.32 11.78 -2.09
C LEU A 305 -25.31 12.91 -1.78
N ALA A 306 -24.94 13.74 -0.83
CA ALA A 306 -25.60 15.01 -0.51
C ALA A 306 -25.25 16.06 -1.57
N LYS A 307 -25.81 17.27 -1.43
CA LYS A 307 -25.48 18.43 -2.27
C LYS A 307 -23.98 18.71 -2.23
N ASP A 308 -23.39 19.01 -3.38
CA ASP A 308 -21.95 19.28 -3.59
C ASP A 308 -21.05 18.09 -3.25
N GLY A 309 -21.60 16.87 -3.18
CA GLY A 309 -20.84 15.65 -2.93
C GLY A 309 -20.01 15.21 -4.16
N VAL A 310 -18.97 14.43 -3.90
CA VAL A 310 -18.02 13.98 -4.93
C VAL A 310 -17.99 12.45 -4.97
N VAL A 311 -18.13 11.87 -6.16
CA VAL A 311 -17.78 10.46 -6.36
C VAL A 311 -16.40 10.34 -6.97
N VAL A 312 -15.53 9.56 -6.31
CA VAL A 312 -14.16 9.31 -6.74
C VAL A 312 -14.04 7.87 -7.24
N THR A 313 -13.70 7.72 -8.52
CA THR A 313 -13.47 6.41 -9.14
C THR A 313 -11.98 6.10 -9.17
N TYR A 314 -11.59 5.00 -8.50
CA TYR A 314 -10.22 4.49 -8.43
C TYR A 314 -10.07 3.09 -9.03
N GLY A 315 -11.15 2.46 -9.45
CA GLY A 315 -11.18 1.14 -10.06
C GLY A 315 -12.44 0.90 -10.88
N GLY A 316 -12.42 -0.15 -11.72
CA GLY A 316 -13.51 -0.49 -12.63
C GLY A 316 -13.74 -2.00 -12.72
N MET A 317 -13.97 -2.67 -11.58
CA MET A 317 -14.07 -4.15 -11.53
C MET A 317 -15.21 -4.72 -12.36
N SER A 318 -16.29 -3.95 -12.62
CA SER A 318 -17.39 -4.36 -13.50
C SER A 318 -17.06 -4.24 -14.98
N LYS A 319 -15.96 -3.56 -15.34
CA LYS A 319 -15.63 -3.18 -16.74
C LYS A 319 -16.74 -2.36 -17.41
N GLN A 320 -17.66 -1.77 -16.64
CA GLN A 320 -18.76 -0.93 -17.12
C GLN A 320 -18.45 0.56 -16.91
N PRO A 321 -19.01 1.45 -17.72
CA PRO A 321 -18.83 2.89 -17.57
C PRO A 321 -19.23 3.40 -16.18
N VAL A 322 -18.64 4.51 -15.79
CA VAL A 322 -19.01 5.25 -14.57
C VAL A 322 -20.27 6.06 -14.82
N GLY A 323 -21.23 5.97 -13.91
CA GLY A 323 -22.51 6.70 -14.02
C GLY A 323 -22.82 7.51 -12.76
N VAL A 324 -23.32 8.74 -12.97
CA VAL A 324 -23.94 9.57 -11.93
C VAL A 324 -25.38 9.80 -12.33
N PRO A 325 -26.39 9.59 -11.43
CA PRO A 325 -27.77 9.87 -11.75
C PRO A 325 -27.96 11.33 -12.16
N THR A 326 -28.72 11.56 -13.23
CA THR A 326 -28.99 12.91 -13.76
C THR A 326 -29.51 13.86 -12.69
N GLY A 327 -30.46 13.41 -11.86
CA GLY A 327 -30.97 14.21 -10.75
C GLY A 327 -29.92 14.56 -9.70
N SER A 328 -28.98 13.64 -9.40
CA SER A 328 -27.87 13.93 -8.50
C SER A 328 -26.92 14.97 -9.10
N ALA A 329 -26.62 14.85 -10.40
CA ALA A 329 -25.76 15.82 -11.10
C ALA A 329 -26.39 17.21 -11.13
N ILE A 330 -27.67 17.33 -11.51
CA ILE A 330 -28.34 18.63 -11.72
C ILE A 330 -28.74 19.27 -10.38
N PHE A 331 -29.49 18.52 -9.54
CA PHE A 331 -30.14 19.12 -8.37
C PHE A 331 -29.30 19.09 -7.10
N LYS A 332 -28.31 18.20 -7.05
CA LYS A 332 -27.37 18.11 -5.93
C LYS A 332 -25.96 18.59 -6.28
N ASN A 333 -25.70 19.01 -7.51
CA ASN A 333 -24.36 19.41 -7.98
C ASN A 333 -23.29 18.35 -7.68
N VAL A 334 -23.64 17.06 -7.83
CA VAL A 334 -22.69 15.97 -7.61
C VAL A 334 -21.64 15.97 -8.73
N SER A 335 -20.37 15.90 -8.36
CA SER A 335 -19.26 15.81 -9.31
C SER A 335 -18.61 14.43 -9.31
N ALA A 336 -18.11 14.01 -10.50
CA ALA A 336 -17.35 12.77 -10.65
C ALA A 336 -15.87 13.08 -10.91
N ARG A 337 -14.98 12.38 -10.21
CA ARG A 337 -13.54 12.51 -10.31
C ARG A 337 -12.89 11.13 -10.47
N GLY A 338 -11.79 11.08 -11.20
CA GLY A 338 -10.92 9.91 -11.25
C GLY A 338 -9.73 10.08 -10.30
N PHE A 339 -9.30 8.99 -9.69
CA PHE A 339 -8.08 8.96 -8.90
C PHE A 339 -7.19 7.79 -9.33
N TRP A 340 -5.92 8.09 -9.58
CA TRP A 340 -4.88 7.11 -9.87
C TRP A 340 -3.62 7.47 -9.10
N LEU A 341 -3.27 6.64 -8.13
CA LEU A 341 -2.17 6.90 -7.21
C LEU A 341 -0.83 7.08 -7.93
N THR A 342 -0.55 6.28 -8.96
CA THR A 342 0.69 6.39 -9.74
C THR A 342 0.87 7.79 -10.31
N ARG A 343 -0.17 8.34 -10.95
CA ARG A 343 -0.14 9.73 -11.47
C ARG A 343 0.09 10.73 -10.34
N TRP A 344 -0.65 10.58 -9.24
CA TRP A 344 -0.49 11.46 -8.09
C TRP A 344 0.94 11.47 -7.56
N LEU A 345 1.57 10.29 -7.45
CA LEU A 345 2.98 10.15 -7.03
C LEU A 345 3.95 10.79 -8.01
N GLU A 346 3.72 10.64 -9.32
CA GLU A 346 4.52 11.26 -10.37
C GLU A 346 4.41 12.79 -10.35
N ASP A 347 3.19 13.33 -10.27
CA ASP A 347 2.95 14.77 -10.20
C ASP A 347 3.67 15.39 -9.00
N ARG A 348 3.54 14.78 -7.81
CA ARG A 348 4.23 15.24 -6.59
C ARG A 348 5.75 15.12 -6.68
N ARG A 349 6.26 14.09 -7.31
CA ARG A 349 7.70 13.95 -7.55
C ARG A 349 8.23 15.07 -8.43
N MET A 350 7.55 15.38 -9.52
CA MET A 350 7.93 16.46 -10.42
C MET A 350 7.90 17.83 -9.72
N GLU A 351 6.90 18.09 -8.87
CA GLU A 351 6.80 19.32 -8.09
C GLU A 351 7.95 19.42 -7.07
N GLU A 352 8.26 18.35 -6.36
CA GLU A 352 9.37 18.29 -5.41
C GLU A 352 10.72 18.51 -6.09
N GLU A 353 10.95 17.89 -7.26
CA GLU A 353 12.16 18.09 -8.08
C GLU A 353 12.26 19.52 -8.61
N THR A 354 11.16 20.14 -9.01
CA THR A 354 11.12 21.53 -9.47
C THR A 354 11.41 22.50 -8.33
N ALA A 355 10.83 22.29 -7.16
CA ALA A 355 11.07 23.10 -5.97
C ALA A 355 12.54 23.04 -5.53
N VAL A 356 13.16 21.88 -5.62
CA VAL A 356 14.62 21.69 -5.36
C VAL A 356 15.46 22.55 -6.31
N ASN A 357 15.12 22.59 -7.58
CA ASN A 357 15.88 23.33 -8.60
C ASN A 357 15.69 24.85 -8.50
N THR A 358 14.63 25.34 -7.84
CA THR A 358 14.31 26.76 -7.70
C THR A 358 14.78 27.38 -6.38
N ASP A 359 15.03 26.57 -5.34
CA ASP A 359 15.50 27.00 -4.03
C ASP A 359 16.92 26.47 -3.76
N PRO A 360 17.98 27.31 -3.80
CA PRO A 360 19.36 26.87 -3.56
C PRO A 360 19.63 26.38 -2.13
N MET A 361 18.70 26.61 -1.19
CA MET A 361 18.75 26.03 0.17
C MET A 361 18.16 24.61 0.23
N VAL A 362 17.47 24.18 -0.82
CA VAL A 362 16.97 22.81 -0.95
C VAL A 362 18.01 22.00 -1.71
N VAL A 363 18.78 21.19 -1.00
CA VAL A 363 19.80 20.33 -1.60
C VAL A 363 19.18 19.37 -2.60
N PRO A 364 19.69 19.27 -3.86
CA PRO A 364 19.13 18.39 -4.87
C PRO A 364 19.22 16.91 -4.43
N TRP A 365 18.11 16.33 -4.08
CA TRP A 365 17.99 14.90 -3.76
C TRP A 365 17.58 14.13 -5.02
N ALA A 366 18.42 14.15 -6.02
CA ALA A 366 18.18 13.50 -7.32
C ALA A 366 17.94 11.98 -7.23
N HIS A 367 18.05 11.37 -6.06
CA HIS A 367 18.06 9.91 -5.90
C HIS A 367 17.04 9.38 -4.89
N GLY A 368 15.88 10.02 -4.81
CA GLY A 368 14.69 9.39 -4.23
C GLY A 368 14.61 9.35 -2.70
N ALA A 369 13.38 9.13 -2.25
CA ALA A 369 12.96 9.01 -0.86
C ALA A 369 13.62 7.87 -0.07
N PHE A 370 14.49 7.11 -0.72
CA PHE A 370 15.09 5.92 -0.14
C PHE A 370 15.73 6.14 1.23
N MET A 371 16.27 7.34 1.49
CA MET A 371 17.11 7.57 2.66
C MET A 371 16.89 8.92 3.36
N ALA A 372 15.75 9.58 3.13
CA ALA A 372 15.50 10.84 3.84
C ALA A 372 15.16 10.56 5.32
N PRO A 373 15.85 11.21 6.28
CA PRO A 373 15.43 11.14 7.68
C PRO A 373 14.03 11.72 7.85
N PRO A 374 13.25 11.26 8.84
CA PRO A 374 11.89 11.76 9.10
C PRO A 374 11.77 13.27 9.24
N ASP A 375 12.83 13.92 9.71
CA ASP A 375 12.88 15.37 9.99
C ASP A 375 13.53 16.21 8.87
N SER A 376 13.93 15.58 7.75
CA SER A 376 14.53 16.32 6.62
C SER A 376 13.47 17.14 5.86
N ALA A 377 13.90 18.17 5.13
CA ALA A 377 13.02 18.94 4.26
C ALA A 377 12.30 18.06 3.23
N TYR A 378 12.94 16.97 2.81
CA TYR A 378 12.37 15.96 1.91
C TYR A 378 11.31 15.08 2.60
N ALA A 379 11.52 14.70 3.86
CA ALA A 379 10.53 13.98 4.65
C ALA A 379 9.29 14.83 4.94
N ARG A 380 9.38 16.14 4.75
CA ARG A 380 8.25 17.09 4.86
C ARG A 380 7.43 17.19 3.58
N GLY A 381 7.87 16.59 2.46
CA GLY A 381 7.07 16.49 1.23
C GLY A 381 5.81 15.63 1.44
N GLU A 382 4.76 15.91 0.67
CA GLU A 382 3.46 15.23 0.80
C GLU A 382 3.57 13.71 0.63
N ARG A 383 4.44 13.23 -0.27
CA ARG A 383 4.67 11.79 -0.51
C ARG A 383 5.25 11.11 0.73
N ALA A 384 6.27 11.72 1.32
CA ALA A 384 6.92 11.20 2.51
C ALA A 384 5.99 11.27 3.73
N ALA A 385 5.29 12.39 3.91
CA ALA A 385 4.32 12.56 5.01
C ALA A 385 3.22 11.49 4.94
N MET A 386 2.65 11.26 3.76
CA MET A 386 1.67 10.19 3.56
C MET A 386 2.24 8.81 3.91
N GLY A 387 3.43 8.49 3.40
CA GLY A 387 4.07 7.21 3.66
C GLY A 387 4.37 6.99 5.14
N ASN A 388 4.89 8.01 5.82
CA ASN A 388 5.20 7.96 7.26
C ASN A 388 3.92 7.79 8.10
N GLU A 389 2.85 8.49 7.75
CA GLU A 389 1.58 8.39 8.46
C GLU A 389 0.91 7.02 8.25
N CYS A 390 0.90 6.50 7.02
CA CYS A 390 0.38 5.15 6.76
C CYS A 390 1.16 4.09 7.54
N GLU A 391 2.49 4.18 7.56
CA GLU A 391 3.34 3.27 8.33
C GLU A 391 3.09 3.39 9.84
N ARG A 392 2.98 4.60 10.36
CA ARG A 392 2.67 4.86 11.77
C ARG A 392 1.33 4.22 12.18
N LEU A 393 0.29 4.36 11.35
CA LEU A 393 -1.03 3.79 11.60
C LEU A 393 -1.01 2.25 11.58
N ILE A 394 -0.26 1.65 10.65
CA ILE A 394 -0.07 0.20 10.60
C ILE A 394 0.62 -0.28 11.88
N ARG A 395 1.75 0.32 12.25
CA ARG A 395 2.52 -0.07 13.44
C ARG A 395 1.76 0.18 14.76
N ALA A 396 0.85 1.14 14.78
CA ALA A 396 -0.06 1.38 15.90
C ALA A 396 -1.23 0.36 15.97
N GLY A 397 -1.31 -0.59 15.03
CA GLY A 397 -2.42 -1.55 14.96
C GLY A 397 -3.76 -0.93 14.55
N ALA A 398 -3.76 0.30 14.00
CA ALA A 398 -4.97 0.98 13.55
C ALA A 398 -5.50 0.43 12.22
N LEU A 399 -4.69 -0.33 11.48
CA LEU A 399 -5.04 -0.95 10.22
C LEU A 399 -4.77 -2.46 10.29
N ASN A 400 -5.83 -3.25 10.11
CA ASN A 400 -5.79 -4.70 9.97
C ASN A 400 -6.26 -5.07 8.56
N LEU A 401 -5.34 -5.55 7.74
CA LEU A 401 -5.58 -5.86 6.34
C LEU A 401 -5.33 -7.35 6.10
N PRO A 402 -6.34 -8.20 6.35
CA PRO A 402 -6.16 -9.64 6.29
C PRO A 402 -5.72 -10.10 4.91
N THR A 403 -4.81 -11.07 4.91
CA THR A 403 -4.26 -11.66 3.70
C THR A 403 -4.49 -13.17 3.67
N ARG A 404 -4.42 -13.72 2.46
CA ARG A 404 -4.25 -15.15 2.20
C ARG A 404 -2.83 -15.34 1.71
N ARG A 405 -1.99 -16.00 2.47
CA ARG A 405 -0.61 -16.31 2.07
C ARG A 405 -0.59 -17.41 1.02
N VAL A 406 0.29 -17.26 0.06
CA VAL A 406 0.54 -18.21 -1.01
C VAL A 406 2.04 -18.23 -1.27
N GLY A 407 2.67 -19.38 -1.35
CA GLY A 407 4.07 -19.51 -1.75
C GLY A 407 4.27 -19.08 -3.19
N LEU A 408 5.48 -18.66 -3.56
CA LEU A 408 5.80 -18.22 -4.93
C LEU A 408 5.54 -19.35 -5.95
N GLU A 409 5.79 -20.60 -5.58
CA GLU A 409 5.57 -21.78 -6.41
C GLU A 409 4.10 -22.04 -6.71
N GLU A 410 3.21 -21.84 -5.72
CA GLU A 410 1.77 -22.02 -5.84
C GLU A 410 1.06 -20.85 -6.51
N ALA A 411 1.71 -19.68 -6.56
CA ALA A 411 1.08 -18.43 -6.96
C ALA A 411 0.55 -18.46 -8.40
N CYS A 412 1.20 -19.18 -9.33
CA CYS A 412 0.71 -19.34 -10.70
C CYS A 412 -0.69 -19.97 -10.75
N GLU A 413 -0.93 -21.02 -9.96
CA GLU A 413 -2.20 -21.72 -9.90
C GLU A 413 -3.27 -20.84 -9.24
N VAL A 414 -2.95 -20.27 -8.07
CA VAL A 414 -3.88 -19.43 -7.32
C VAL A 414 -4.30 -18.19 -8.09
N ILE A 415 -3.36 -17.52 -8.76
CA ILE A 415 -3.66 -16.36 -9.60
C ILE A 415 -4.49 -16.78 -10.82
N GLY A 416 -4.19 -17.93 -11.39
CA GLY A 416 -4.88 -18.49 -12.56
C GLY A 416 -6.34 -18.87 -12.32
N THR A 417 -6.66 -19.34 -11.12
CA THR A 417 -8.05 -19.71 -10.74
C THR A 417 -8.92 -18.53 -10.33
N GLY A 418 -8.36 -17.34 -10.27
CA GLY A 418 -9.03 -16.11 -9.86
C GLY A 418 -8.76 -15.77 -8.40
N VAL A 419 -8.41 -14.52 -8.16
CA VAL A 419 -8.17 -14.00 -6.81
C VAL A 419 -9.50 -14.00 -6.04
N SER A 420 -9.61 -14.85 -5.03
CA SER A 420 -10.82 -14.98 -4.21
C SER A 420 -11.15 -13.66 -3.50
N VAL A 421 -12.28 -13.09 -3.85
CA VAL A 421 -12.85 -11.91 -3.17
C VAL A 421 -13.57 -12.42 -1.91
N GLY A 422 -12.99 -12.25 -0.74
CA GLY A 422 -13.67 -12.63 0.52
C GLY A 422 -12.72 -13.10 1.63
N ALA A 423 -11.71 -13.87 1.31
CA ALA A 423 -10.80 -14.47 2.31
C ALA A 423 -9.58 -13.59 2.66
N GLY A 424 -9.55 -12.33 2.23
CA GLY A 424 -8.38 -11.47 2.36
C GLY A 424 -7.65 -11.26 1.03
N LYS A 425 -6.66 -10.39 1.03
CA LYS A 425 -5.79 -10.09 -0.10
C LYS A 425 -4.85 -11.26 -0.36
N THR A 426 -4.75 -11.77 -1.58
CA THR A 426 -3.70 -12.74 -1.92
C THR A 426 -2.34 -12.09 -1.78
N MET A 427 -1.48 -12.69 -0.96
CA MET A 427 -0.13 -12.23 -0.66
C MET A 427 0.86 -13.33 -1.02
N ILE A 428 1.73 -13.07 -1.97
CA ILE A 428 2.80 -14.01 -2.36
C ILE A 428 3.95 -13.84 -1.36
N TRP A 429 4.32 -14.91 -0.70
CA TRP A 429 5.48 -14.99 0.16
C TRP A 429 6.63 -15.67 -0.58
N MET A 430 7.82 -15.06 -0.52
CA MET A 430 8.97 -15.49 -1.32
C MET A 430 9.76 -16.61 -0.65
N LYS A 431 9.55 -16.78 0.67
CA LYS A 431 10.09 -17.89 1.47
C LYS A 431 9.04 -18.35 2.48
N GLU A 432 8.94 -19.64 2.70
CA GLU A 432 8.21 -20.22 3.82
C GLU A 432 8.93 -20.00 5.16
#